data_b93710a3776c988cc8a8cf1aa7ed8fe8
#
_entry.id   b93710a3776c988cc8a8cf1aa7ed8fe8
#
_cell.length_a   1.000
_cell.length_b   1.000
_cell.length_c   1.000
_cell.angle_alpha   90.00
_cell.angle_beta   90.00
_cell.angle_gamma   90.00
#
_symmetry.space_group_name_H-M   'P 1'
#
loop_
_entity.id
_entity.type
_entity.pdbx_description
1 polymer ?
#
loop_
_entity_poly.entity_id
_entity_poly.type
_entity_poly.pdbx_seq_one_letter_code
_entity_poly.pdbx_strand_id
1 'polypeptide(L)'
;MQGSPFRTSTRWLLVALAMAAAHPGAAQQPHAVVAGTWLADRFPDRLLTIDGKAPPMTDEGTRLYRANLADAKSAQPQFDRARWCAGPGVPRLLFMPYPFQIIVNPKMVGFVYGWYRWHSVVDMSGQPADPVLPQPMGYPVGHWDGDALVIDTNGLTSDTILDASGLPHSDDMQLSERIEPVADGRLRIRFRITDPAIYAKPWETQMTYHHPKGVEVVDDVCPDRIARGEPAIARPEAKR
;
A
#
# COMPACT_ATOMS: atom_id res chain seq x y z
N MET A 1 60.31 -47.09 -66.31
CA MET A 1 60.86 -46.30 -65.20
C MET A 1 59.73 -45.43 -64.65
N GLN A 2 59.10 -45.87 -63.58
CA GLN A 2 57.84 -45.35 -63.12
C GLN A 2 58.10 -44.52 -61.83
N GLY A 3 57.79 -43.26 -61.89
CA GLY A 3 57.81 -42.40 -60.68
C GLY A 3 56.41 -42.30 -60.05
N SER A 4 56.33 -42.74 -58.83
CA SER A 4 55.13 -42.67 -58.00
C SER A 4 54.93 -41.28 -57.45
N PRO A 5 53.72 -40.65 -57.44
CA PRO A 5 53.51 -39.38 -56.76
C PRO A 5 53.09 -39.55 -55.31
N PHE A 6 53.76 -38.83 -54.42
CA PHE A 6 53.44 -38.67 -53.03
C PHE A 6 52.10 -37.88 -52.85
N ARG A 7 51.12 -38.50 -52.21
CA ARG A 7 49.89 -37.83 -51.74
C ARG A 7 50.14 -37.23 -50.39
N THR A 8 50.18 -35.95 -50.28
CA THR A 8 50.13 -35.21 -49.02
C THR A 8 48.65 -34.98 -48.62
N SER A 9 48.21 -35.64 -47.55
CA SER A 9 46.89 -35.44 -46.96
C SER A 9 46.95 -34.31 -45.93
N THR A 10 46.43 -33.13 -46.32
CA THR A 10 46.25 -32.01 -45.40
C THR A 10 45.03 -32.23 -44.52
N ARG A 11 45.24 -32.56 -43.24
CA ARG A 11 44.15 -32.64 -42.25
C ARG A 11 43.79 -31.22 -41.79
N TRP A 12 42.62 -30.74 -42.15
CA TRP A 12 42.04 -29.53 -41.60
C TRP A 12 41.48 -29.85 -40.23
N LEU A 13 42.07 -29.28 -39.15
CA LEU A 13 41.53 -29.25 -37.82
C LEU A 13 40.48 -28.13 -37.74
N LEU A 14 39.19 -28.49 -37.75
CA LEU A 14 38.14 -27.57 -37.40
C LEU A 14 38.13 -27.35 -35.88
N VAL A 15 38.65 -26.21 -35.44
CA VAL A 15 38.48 -25.73 -34.07
C VAL A 15 37.09 -25.11 -33.97
N ALA A 16 36.17 -25.87 -33.37
CA ALA A 16 34.82 -25.33 -33.03
C ALA A 16 34.99 -24.40 -31.78
N LEU A 17 34.94 -23.10 -32.02
CA LEU A 17 34.86 -22.07 -30.98
C LEU A 17 33.45 -22.07 -30.41
N ALA A 18 33.23 -22.73 -29.29
CA ALA A 18 31.98 -22.66 -28.51
C ALA A 18 31.87 -21.26 -27.91
N MET A 19 31.11 -20.36 -28.51
CA MET A 19 30.71 -19.12 -27.89
C MET A 19 29.67 -19.47 -26.82
N ALA A 20 30.09 -19.46 -25.55
CA ALA A 20 29.18 -19.45 -24.42
C ALA A 20 28.44 -18.09 -24.41
N ALA A 21 27.20 -18.09 -24.91
CA ALA A 21 26.31 -16.95 -24.75
C ALA A 21 26.05 -16.75 -23.25
N ALA A 22 26.75 -15.79 -22.64
CA ALA A 22 26.40 -15.31 -21.34
C ALA A 22 25.01 -14.66 -21.46
N HIS A 23 23.99 -15.34 -20.95
CA HIS A 23 22.68 -14.76 -20.75
C HIS A 23 22.86 -13.61 -19.76
N PRO A 24 22.50 -12.36 -20.08
CA PRO A 24 22.45 -11.31 -19.09
C PRO A 24 21.44 -11.78 -18.03
N GLY A 25 21.94 -12.11 -16.84
CA GLY A 25 21.07 -12.34 -15.68
C GLY A 25 20.12 -11.15 -15.60
N ALA A 26 18.82 -11.41 -15.57
CA ALA A 26 17.83 -10.37 -15.37
C ALA A 26 18.27 -9.56 -14.14
N ALA A 27 18.71 -8.34 -14.35
CA ALA A 27 19.04 -7.43 -13.26
C ALA A 27 17.79 -7.33 -12.39
N GLN A 28 17.86 -7.86 -11.18
CA GLN A 28 16.80 -7.79 -10.20
C GLN A 28 16.50 -6.31 -10.02
N GLN A 29 15.26 -5.88 -10.33
CA GLN A 29 14.90 -4.47 -10.19
C GLN A 29 15.12 -4.07 -8.72
N PRO A 30 15.87 -3.00 -8.45
CA PRO A 30 16.01 -2.49 -7.10
C PRO A 30 14.61 -2.32 -6.49
N HIS A 31 14.43 -2.69 -5.21
CA HIS A 31 13.17 -2.54 -4.48
C HIS A 31 12.00 -3.43 -4.93
N ALA A 32 12.25 -4.45 -5.75
CA ALA A 32 11.22 -5.43 -6.14
C ALA A 32 10.59 -6.17 -4.95
N VAL A 33 11.24 -6.15 -3.79
CA VAL A 33 10.80 -6.85 -2.57
C VAL A 33 9.47 -6.32 -2.02
N VAL A 34 9.12 -5.06 -2.27
CA VAL A 34 7.82 -4.49 -1.85
C VAL A 34 6.73 -4.62 -2.91
N ALA A 35 7.09 -4.94 -4.17
CA ALA A 35 6.13 -5.13 -5.24
C ALA A 35 5.29 -6.39 -5.04
N GLY A 36 4.05 -6.36 -5.51
CA GLY A 36 3.17 -7.54 -5.47
C GLY A 36 1.83 -7.29 -4.80
N THR A 37 1.06 -8.36 -4.61
CA THR A 37 -0.25 -8.33 -3.96
C THR A 37 -0.11 -8.63 -2.48
N TRP A 38 -0.73 -7.80 -1.65
CA TRP A 38 -0.65 -7.83 -0.20
C TRP A 38 -2.02 -7.82 0.44
N LEU A 39 -2.14 -8.51 1.57
CA LEU A 39 -3.33 -8.51 2.43
C LEU A 39 -2.89 -8.35 3.87
N ALA A 40 -3.60 -7.51 4.63
CA ALA A 40 -3.31 -7.32 6.04
C ALA A 40 -3.51 -8.61 6.85
N ASP A 41 -2.64 -8.85 7.83
CA ASP A 41 -2.73 -10.03 8.72
C ASP A 41 -3.94 -9.95 9.65
N ARG A 42 -4.45 -8.74 9.87
CA ARG A 42 -5.64 -8.47 10.70
C ARG A 42 -6.36 -7.20 10.21
N PHE A 43 -7.62 -7.07 10.56
CA PHE A 43 -8.48 -5.93 10.19
C PHE A 43 -9.03 -5.28 11.45
N PRO A 44 -8.29 -4.36 12.09
CA PRO A 44 -8.71 -3.74 13.33
C PRO A 44 -9.82 -2.72 13.09
N ASP A 45 -10.88 -2.77 13.90
CA ASP A 45 -11.89 -1.72 13.93
C ASP A 45 -11.35 -0.42 14.54
N ARG A 46 -10.37 -0.54 15.44
CA ARG A 46 -9.75 0.58 16.16
C ARG A 46 -8.23 0.50 16.07
N LEU A 47 -7.63 1.63 15.72
CA LEU A 47 -6.18 1.79 15.78
C LEU A 47 -5.72 2.10 17.21
N LEU A 48 -4.61 1.48 17.57
CA LEU A 48 -3.87 1.75 18.78
C LEU A 48 -2.45 2.19 18.42
N THR A 49 -1.80 2.89 19.32
CA THR A 49 -0.37 3.19 19.21
C THR A 49 0.45 1.90 19.25
N ILE A 50 1.71 1.94 18.83
CA ILE A 50 2.59 0.75 18.84
C ILE A 50 2.70 0.11 20.23
N ASP A 51 2.62 0.91 21.28
CA ASP A 51 2.64 0.43 22.69
C ASP A 51 1.24 0.03 23.20
N GLY A 52 0.25 -0.10 22.32
CA GLY A 52 -1.09 -0.62 22.61
C GLY A 52 -2.03 0.36 23.31
N LYS A 53 -1.70 1.65 23.36
CA LYS A 53 -2.54 2.69 23.98
C LYS A 53 -3.46 3.35 22.96
N ALA A 54 -4.47 4.06 23.45
CA ALA A 54 -5.27 4.95 22.63
C ALA A 54 -4.41 6.13 22.10
N PRO A 55 -4.64 6.61 20.88
CA PRO A 55 -3.97 7.81 20.37
C PRO A 55 -4.15 9.01 21.30
N PRO A 56 -3.13 9.87 21.46
CA PRO A 56 -3.14 10.99 22.42
C PRO A 56 -3.95 12.17 21.86
N MET A 57 -5.27 12.09 21.89
CA MET A 57 -6.16 13.11 21.33
C MET A 57 -6.12 14.40 22.15
N THR A 58 -6.31 15.53 21.46
CA THR A 58 -6.67 16.81 22.06
C THR A 58 -8.11 16.80 22.55
N ASP A 59 -8.55 17.86 23.22
CA ASP A 59 -9.97 18.02 23.60
C ASP A 59 -10.86 18.04 22.35
N GLU A 60 -10.42 18.71 21.27
CA GLU A 60 -11.15 18.74 20.01
C GLU A 60 -11.19 17.37 19.34
N GLY A 61 -10.06 16.65 19.24
CA GLY A 61 -10.02 15.27 18.75
C GLY A 61 -10.96 14.35 19.54
N THR A 62 -10.96 14.50 20.87
CA THR A 62 -11.86 13.74 21.75
C THR A 62 -13.33 14.08 21.49
N ARG A 63 -13.65 15.35 21.29
CA ARG A 63 -15.01 15.81 20.97
C ARG A 63 -15.51 15.22 19.66
N LEU A 64 -14.70 15.31 18.60
CA LEU A 64 -15.03 14.77 17.27
C LEU A 64 -15.18 13.25 17.30
N TYR A 65 -14.25 12.57 17.96
CA TYR A 65 -14.33 11.11 18.08
C TYR A 65 -15.60 10.64 18.82
N ARG A 66 -15.98 11.34 19.90
CA ARG A 66 -17.24 11.05 20.60
C ARG A 66 -18.46 11.30 19.73
N ALA A 67 -18.45 12.34 18.89
CA ALA A 67 -19.51 12.60 17.93
C ALA A 67 -19.64 11.46 16.92
N ASN A 68 -18.52 10.99 16.36
CA ASN A 68 -18.49 9.84 15.43
C ASN A 68 -19.02 8.55 16.10
N LEU A 69 -18.62 8.29 17.35
CA LEU A 69 -19.11 7.14 18.13
C LEU A 69 -20.62 7.24 18.45
N ALA A 70 -21.16 8.44 18.63
CA ALA A 70 -22.59 8.65 18.81
C ALA A 70 -23.34 8.44 17.49
N ASP A 71 -22.84 9.00 16.38
CA ASP A 71 -23.42 8.83 15.06
C ASP A 71 -23.40 7.36 14.59
N ALA A 72 -22.37 6.59 14.97
CA ALA A 72 -22.28 5.16 14.67
C ALA A 72 -23.49 4.34 15.18
N LYS A 73 -24.24 4.87 16.14
CA LYS A 73 -25.46 4.25 16.70
C LYS A 73 -26.74 4.73 16.02
N SER A 74 -26.65 5.69 15.12
CA SER A 74 -27.80 6.19 14.36
C SER A 74 -28.29 5.15 13.35
N ALA A 75 -29.52 5.31 12.87
CA ALA A 75 -30.09 4.44 11.84
C ALA A 75 -29.34 4.56 10.49
N GLN A 76 -28.72 5.71 10.25
CA GLN A 76 -27.97 6.01 9.03
C GLN A 76 -26.66 6.75 9.39
N PRO A 77 -25.64 6.05 9.87
CA PRO A 77 -24.38 6.68 10.30
C PRO A 77 -23.70 7.43 9.15
N GLN A 78 -23.33 8.69 9.37
CA GLN A 78 -22.69 9.56 8.39
C GLN A 78 -21.20 9.74 8.62
N PHE A 79 -20.69 9.42 9.82
CA PHE A 79 -19.28 9.58 10.19
C PHE A 79 -18.30 8.83 9.28
N ASP A 80 -18.75 7.75 8.66
CA ASP A 80 -17.97 6.90 7.78
C ASP A 80 -18.54 6.94 6.36
N ARG A 81 -18.02 7.84 5.55
CA ARG A 81 -18.47 8.04 4.17
C ARG A 81 -18.22 6.82 3.26
N ALA A 82 -17.28 5.94 3.61
CA ALA A 82 -17.05 4.70 2.88
C ALA A 82 -18.27 3.77 2.90
N ARG A 83 -19.16 3.89 3.89
CA ARG A 83 -20.45 3.19 3.93
C ARG A 83 -21.40 3.62 2.81
N TRP A 84 -21.14 4.77 2.21
CA TRP A 84 -21.87 5.37 1.10
C TRP A 84 -21.04 5.41 -0.18
N CYS A 85 -20.05 4.51 -0.29
CA CYS A 85 -19.15 4.40 -1.44
C CYS A 85 -18.28 5.64 -1.71
N ALA A 86 -18.13 6.55 -0.76
CA ALA A 86 -17.14 7.61 -0.86
C ALA A 86 -15.75 7.09 -0.49
N GLY A 87 -14.70 7.80 -0.91
CA GLY A 87 -13.32 7.40 -0.64
C GLY A 87 -13.02 7.27 0.85
N PRO A 88 -12.53 6.13 1.32
CA PRO A 88 -12.18 5.96 2.73
C PRO A 88 -10.89 6.67 3.12
N GLY A 89 -10.06 7.06 2.13
CA GLY A 89 -8.78 7.69 2.37
C GLY A 89 -7.67 6.72 2.80
N VAL A 90 -6.47 7.28 2.95
CA VAL A 90 -5.34 6.61 3.59
C VAL A 90 -5.16 7.18 5.01
N PRO A 91 -4.72 6.38 6.00
CA PRO A 91 -4.27 5.00 5.89
C PRO A 91 -5.39 3.94 5.91
N ARG A 92 -6.66 4.34 6.00
CA ARG A 92 -7.78 3.42 6.22
C ARG A 92 -7.91 2.31 5.17
N LEU A 93 -7.68 2.61 3.88
CA LEU A 93 -7.71 1.60 2.81
C LEU A 93 -6.78 0.43 3.10
N LEU A 94 -5.63 0.67 3.73
CA LEU A 94 -4.65 -0.35 4.10
C LEU A 94 -5.08 -1.23 5.29
N PHE A 95 -6.10 -0.81 6.04
CA PHE A 95 -6.68 -1.57 7.15
C PHE A 95 -7.99 -2.29 6.78
N MET A 96 -8.51 -2.05 5.57
CA MET A 96 -9.73 -2.69 5.09
C MET A 96 -9.47 -4.16 4.68
N PRO A 97 -10.50 -5.03 4.69
CA PRO A 97 -10.35 -6.45 4.40
C PRO A 97 -10.27 -6.74 2.88
N TYR A 98 -9.44 -5.99 2.19
CA TYR A 98 -9.23 -6.11 0.76
C TYR A 98 -7.74 -6.23 0.45
N PRO A 99 -7.37 -7.04 -0.54
CA PRO A 99 -6.01 -7.06 -1.03
C PRO A 99 -5.69 -5.73 -1.74
N PHE A 100 -4.43 -5.37 -1.74
CA PHE A 100 -3.92 -4.29 -2.57
C PHE A 100 -2.64 -4.73 -3.28
N GLN A 101 -2.34 -4.09 -4.40
CA GLN A 101 -1.14 -4.34 -5.18
C GLN A 101 -0.22 -3.13 -5.13
N ILE A 102 1.07 -3.38 -4.91
CA ILE A 102 2.12 -2.38 -5.07
C ILE A 102 2.83 -2.65 -6.41
N ILE A 103 2.87 -1.63 -7.25
CA ILE A 103 3.54 -1.63 -8.56
C ILE A 103 4.71 -0.67 -8.47
N VAL A 104 5.93 -1.18 -8.63
CA VAL A 104 7.15 -0.39 -8.52
C VAL A 104 7.67 -0.04 -9.91
N ASN A 105 7.92 1.24 -10.13
CA ASN A 105 8.56 1.79 -11.31
C ASN A 105 9.61 2.82 -10.85
N PRO A 106 10.71 3.08 -11.59
CA PRO A 106 11.74 4.04 -11.19
C PRO A 106 11.27 5.47 -10.90
N LYS A 107 10.14 5.89 -11.49
CA LYS A 107 9.61 7.26 -11.36
C LYS A 107 8.37 7.36 -10.48
N MET A 108 7.70 6.25 -10.22
CA MET A 108 6.46 6.22 -9.44
C MET A 108 6.28 4.87 -8.76
N VAL A 109 5.56 4.87 -7.66
CA VAL A 109 5.03 3.65 -7.06
C VAL A 109 3.51 3.74 -7.08
N GLY A 110 2.85 2.72 -7.66
CA GLY A 110 1.39 2.65 -7.72
C GLY A 110 0.85 1.72 -6.64
N PHE A 111 -0.25 2.12 -6.01
CA PHE A 111 -1.08 1.27 -5.16
C PHE A 111 -2.43 1.10 -5.83
N VAL A 112 -2.85 -0.14 -6.03
CA VAL A 112 -4.18 -0.50 -6.56
C VAL A 112 -4.90 -1.27 -5.46
N TYR A 113 -6.04 -0.76 -5.00
CA TYR A 113 -6.81 -1.35 -3.91
C TYR A 113 -7.97 -2.17 -4.46
N GLY A 114 -8.24 -3.32 -3.88
CA GLY A 114 -9.34 -4.21 -4.26
C GLY A 114 -10.73 -3.70 -3.83
N TRP A 115 -10.87 -2.43 -3.49
CA TRP A 115 -12.14 -1.81 -3.13
C TRP A 115 -12.43 -0.58 -3.98
N TYR A 116 -13.47 -0.65 -4.76
CA TYR A 116 -14.13 0.43 -5.52
C TYR A 116 -13.16 1.31 -6.33
N ARG A 117 -12.23 0.68 -7.08
CA ARG A 117 -11.29 1.33 -8.04
C ARG A 117 -10.36 2.37 -7.42
N TRP A 118 -10.23 2.38 -6.09
CA TRP A 118 -9.27 3.30 -5.47
C TRP A 118 -7.86 2.91 -5.82
N HIS A 119 -7.07 3.92 -6.08
CA HIS A 119 -5.64 3.78 -6.36
C HIS A 119 -4.90 5.00 -5.82
N SER A 120 -3.61 4.87 -5.64
CA SER A 120 -2.71 5.96 -5.30
C SER A 120 -1.47 5.88 -6.18
N VAL A 121 -0.95 7.02 -6.59
CA VAL A 121 0.31 7.14 -7.31
C VAL A 121 1.23 8.00 -6.48
N VAL A 122 2.29 7.39 -5.97
CA VAL A 122 3.34 8.05 -5.19
C VAL A 122 4.34 8.66 -6.16
N ASP A 123 4.53 9.97 -6.07
CA ASP A 123 5.57 10.68 -6.81
C ASP A 123 6.94 10.39 -6.18
N MET A 124 7.84 9.80 -6.96
CA MET A 124 9.20 9.48 -6.53
C MET A 124 10.22 10.57 -6.89
N SER A 125 9.77 11.79 -7.21
CA SER A 125 10.66 12.93 -7.48
C SER A 125 11.35 13.49 -6.23
N GLY A 126 10.81 13.18 -5.05
CA GLY A 126 11.28 13.69 -3.77
C GLY A 126 10.91 15.18 -3.53
N GLN A 127 10.09 15.76 -4.39
CA GLN A 127 9.62 17.14 -4.22
C GLN A 127 8.29 17.12 -3.45
N PRO A 128 8.18 17.83 -2.31
CA PRO A 128 6.92 17.93 -1.59
C PRO A 128 5.80 18.44 -2.50
N ALA A 129 4.64 17.81 -2.42
CA ALA A 129 3.46 18.32 -3.11
C ALA A 129 2.96 19.59 -2.44
N ASP A 130 2.51 20.54 -3.26
CA ASP A 130 1.77 21.72 -2.80
C ASP A 130 0.27 21.50 -3.10
N PRO A 131 -0.50 20.97 -2.14
CA PRO A 131 -1.87 20.57 -2.38
C PRO A 131 -2.77 21.77 -2.60
N VAL A 132 -3.52 21.77 -3.72
CA VAL A 132 -4.48 22.83 -4.05
C VAL A 132 -5.77 22.64 -3.25
N LEU A 133 -6.23 21.40 -3.14
CA LEU A 133 -7.47 21.01 -2.42
C LEU A 133 -7.24 19.68 -1.69
N PRO A 134 -7.72 19.55 -0.44
CA PRO A 134 -7.70 18.28 0.25
C PRO A 134 -8.52 17.21 -0.48
N GLN A 135 -8.02 15.97 -0.49
CA GLN A 135 -8.68 14.83 -1.14
C GLN A 135 -8.45 13.54 -0.33
N PRO A 136 -9.26 12.47 -0.55
CA PRO A 136 -9.17 11.26 0.27
C PRO A 136 -7.81 10.56 0.24
N MET A 137 -7.09 10.61 -0.89
CA MET A 137 -5.78 9.97 -1.03
C MET A 137 -4.61 10.93 -0.78
N GLY A 138 -4.88 12.22 -0.55
CA GLY A 138 -3.86 13.24 -0.40
C GLY A 138 -2.92 13.33 -1.59
N TYR A 139 -1.72 13.84 -1.34
CA TYR A 139 -0.65 14.00 -2.34
C TYR A 139 0.61 13.27 -1.82
N PRO A 140 0.74 11.97 -2.12
CA PRO A 140 1.85 11.15 -1.63
C PRO A 140 3.12 11.41 -2.45
N VAL A 141 4.22 11.67 -1.74
CA VAL A 141 5.57 11.76 -2.27
C VAL A 141 6.45 10.75 -1.57
N GLY A 142 7.26 10.03 -2.32
CA GLY A 142 8.05 8.93 -1.78
C GLY A 142 9.54 9.01 -2.08
N HIS A 143 10.29 8.29 -1.30
CA HIS A 143 11.70 8.01 -1.55
C HIS A 143 12.08 6.64 -0.98
N TRP A 144 13.20 6.12 -1.47
CA TRP A 144 13.76 4.87 -0.94
C TRP A 144 14.79 5.17 0.16
N ASP A 145 14.66 4.45 1.28
CA ASP A 145 15.64 4.42 2.36
C ASP A 145 16.11 2.97 2.53
N GLY A 146 17.19 2.61 1.84
CA GLY A 146 17.59 1.23 1.66
C GLY A 146 16.50 0.42 0.94
N ASP A 147 16.04 -0.68 1.54
CA ASP A 147 14.95 -1.50 1.02
C ASP A 147 13.56 -1.03 1.46
N ALA A 148 13.47 -0.01 2.29
CA ALA A 148 12.21 0.56 2.73
C ALA A 148 11.73 1.67 1.77
N LEU A 149 10.44 1.64 1.46
CA LEU A 149 9.74 2.75 0.81
C LEU A 149 9.18 3.66 1.91
N VAL A 150 9.57 4.94 1.88
CA VAL A 150 9.01 5.98 2.76
C VAL A 150 8.11 6.87 1.91
N ILE A 151 6.88 7.09 2.39
CA ILE A 151 5.88 7.91 1.72
C ILE A 151 5.41 8.97 2.71
N ASP A 152 5.47 10.23 2.31
CA ASP A 152 4.90 11.35 3.06
C ASP A 152 3.70 11.89 2.28
N THR A 153 2.54 11.96 2.95
CA THR A 153 1.28 12.39 2.36
C THR A 153 0.72 13.58 3.13
N ASN A 154 0.41 14.65 2.42
CA ASN A 154 -0.32 15.82 2.92
C ASN A 154 -1.59 16.06 2.08
N GLY A 155 -2.39 17.07 2.43
CA GLY A 155 -3.62 17.39 1.72
C GLY A 155 -4.68 16.30 1.79
N LEU A 156 -4.76 15.59 2.89
CA LEU A 156 -5.82 14.62 3.19
C LEU A 156 -7.07 15.36 3.67
N THR A 157 -8.25 15.01 3.14
CA THR A 157 -9.50 15.64 3.55
C THR A 157 -10.03 15.06 4.86
N SER A 158 -10.41 15.92 5.80
CA SER A 158 -11.08 15.57 7.07
C SER A 158 -12.44 14.90 6.90
N ASP A 159 -12.96 14.82 5.68
CA ASP A 159 -14.13 14.02 5.31
C ASP A 159 -13.89 12.50 5.46
N THR A 160 -12.64 12.08 5.67
CA THR A 160 -12.26 10.69 5.91
C THR A 160 -11.95 10.41 7.38
N ILE A 161 -11.78 9.16 7.74
CA ILE A 161 -11.44 8.71 9.09
C ILE A 161 -10.29 7.71 9.04
N LEU A 162 -9.52 7.62 10.12
CA LEU A 162 -8.34 6.77 10.15
C LEU A 162 -8.65 5.28 10.35
N ASP A 163 -9.78 4.95 11.00
CA ASP A 163 -10.19 3.58 11.29
C ASP A 163 -11.71 3.39 11.27
N ALA A 164 -12.18 2.14 11.35
CA ALA A 164 -13.60 1.83 11.30
C ALA A 164 -14.38 2.30 12.53
N SER A 165 -13.71 2.67 13.61
CA SER A 165 -14.35 3.22 14.81
C SER A 165 -14.64 4.72 14.72
N GLY A 166 -14.15 5.40 13.68
CA GLY A 166 -14.38 6.83 13.45
C GLY A 166 -13.29 7.72 14.04
N LEU A 167 -12.06 7.23 14.15
CA LEU A 167 -10.93 8.04 14.60
C LEU A 167 -10.69 9.21 13.64
N PRO A 168 -10.85 10.48 14.10
CA PRO A 168 -10.85 11.65 13.22
C PRO A 168 -9.43 12.13 12.87
N HIS A 169 -9.34 12.96 11.84
CA HIS A 169 -8.20 13.81 11.53
C HIS A 169 -8.67 15.15 10.94
N SER A 170 -7.77 16.12 10.86
CA SER A 170 -8.00 17.40 10.18
C SER A 170 -7.42 17.41 8.77
N ASP A 171 -7.71 18.46 7.99
CA ASP A 171 -7.10 18.68 6.66
C ASP A 171 -5.60 18.97 6.75
N ASP A 172 -5.10 19.39 7.93
CA ASP A 172 -3.67 19.65 8.19
C ASP A 172 -2.88 18.40 8.58
N MET A 173 -3.53 17.22 8.60
CA MET A 173 -2.86 15.98 8.92
C MET A 173 -1.73 15.67 7.93
N GLN A 174 -0.58 15.30 8.49
CA GLN A 174 0.56 14.72 7.78
C GLN A 174 0.64 13.24 8.13
N LEU A 175 0.65 12.40 7.11
CA LEU A 175 0.82 10.95 7.23
C LEU A 175 2.18 10.57 6.67
N SER A 176 3.00 9.88 7.46
CA SER A 176 4.24 9.25 6.97
C SER A 176 4.10 7.73 7.09
N GLU A 177 4.37 7.04 6.00
CA GLU A 177 4.29 5.59 5.89
C GLU A 177 5.68 5.04 5.60
N ARG A 178 6.14 4.09 6.43
CA ARG A 178 7.37 3.34 6.18
C ARG A 178 7.03 1.90 5.88
N ILE A 179 7.26 1.50 4.65
CA ILE A 179 6.95 0.18 4.11
C ILE A 179 8.26 -0.60 3.98
N GLU A 180 8.41 -1.65 4.74
CA GLU A 180 9.66 -2.41 4.79
C GLU A 180 9.41 -3.92 4.79
N PRO A 181 10.25 -4.70 4.10
CA PRO A 181 10.21 -6.14 4.18
C PRO A 181 10.59 -6.58 5.60
N VAL A 182 9.90 -7.61 6.09
CA VAL A 182 10.24 -8.28 7.35
C VAL A 182 10.43 -9.78 7.10
N ALA A 183 10.81 -10.52 8.13
CA ALA A 183 10.99 -11.96 8.03
C ALA A 183 9.77 -12.66 7.42
N ASP A 184 9.99 -13.84 6.85
CA ASP A 184 8.97 -14.71 6.26
C ASP A 184 8.23 -14.14 5.05
N GLY A 185 8.85 -13.21 4.31
CA GLY A 185 8.29 -12.64 3.08
C GLY A 185 7.06 -11.76 3.33
N ARG A 186 6.93 -11.18 4.52
CA ARG A 186 5.87 -10.22 4.85
C ARG A 186 6.36 -8.78 4.69
N LEU A 187 5.43 -7.84 4.58
CA LEU A 187 5.69 -6.41 4.75
C LEU A 187 5.22 -5.94 6.12
N ARG A 188 5.92 -4.98 6.68
CA ARG A 188 5.45 -4.13 7.75
C ARG A 188 5.27 -2.72 7.22
N ILE A 189 4.11 -2.11 7.48
CA ILE A 189 3.88 -0.69 7.27
C ILE A 189 3.75 -0.04 8.63
N ARG A 190 4.62 0.93 8.91
CA ARG A 190 4.52 1.80 10.07
C ARG A 190 3.94 3.11 9.61
N PHE A 191 2.92 3.57 10.31
CA PHE A 191 2.21 4.81 10.06
C PHE A 191 2.52 5.80 11.17
N ARG A 192 3.03 6.96 10.83
CA ARG A 192 3.21 8.09 11.74
C ARG A 192 2.21 9.17 11.38
N ILE A 193 1.36 9.52 12.33
CA ILE A 193 0.32 10.54 12.20
C ILE A 193 0.75 11.78 12.97
N THR A 194 0.79 12.91 12.27
CA THR A 194 1.06 14.24 12.85
C THR A 194 -0.11 15.15 12.50
N ASP A 195 -0.89 15.52 13.49
CA ASP A 195 -2.07 16.38 13.32
C ASP A 195 -2.31 17.12 14.65
N PRO A 196 -1.69 18.30 14.83
CA PRO A 196 -1.73 19.02 16.10
C PRO A 196 -3.12 19.55 16.48
N ALA A 197 -4.05 19.65 15.53
CA ALA A 197 -5.44 20.00 15.82
C ALA A 197 -6.18 18.86 16.56
N ILE A 198 -5.87 17.61 16.20
CA ILE A 198 -6.59 16.42 16.67
C ILE A 198 -5.78 15.64 17.72
N TYR A 199 -4.46 15.63 17.61
CA TYR A 199 -3.57 14.87 18.50
C TYR A 199 -2.56 15.76 19.20
N ALA A 200 -2.46 15.65 20.51
CA ALA A 200 -1.56 16.45 21.35
C ALA A 200 -0.06 16.24 21.04
N LYS A 201 0.28 15.16 20.37
CA LYS A 201 1.63 14.84 19.86
C LYS A 201 1.53 13.84 18.70
N PRO A 202 2.55 13.77 17.84
CA PRO A 202 2.64 12.71 16.84
C PRO A 202 2.57 11.33 17.49
N TRP A 203 1.93 10.38 16.82
CA TRP A 203 1.81 9.00 17.27
C TRP A 203 2.00 8.03 16.13
N GLU A 204 2.27 6.77 16.45
CA GLU A 204 2.55 5.74 15.46
C GLU A 204 1.71 4.50 15.71
N THR A 205 1.31 3.87 14.61
CA THR A 205 0.73 2.53 14.59
C THR A 205 1.43 1.69 13.52
N GLN A 206 1.21 0.37 13.52
CA GLN A 206 1.79 -0.50 12.51
C GLN A 206 0.91 -1.68 12.17
N MET A 207 1.09 -2.19 10.96
CA MET A 207 0.42 -3.38 10.45
C MET A 207 1.40 -4.24 9.69
N THR A 208 1.19 -5.56 9.74
CA THR A 208 1.90 -6.52 8.89
C THR A 208 0.97 -7.07 7.83
N TYR A 209 1.56 -7.42 6.69
CA TYR A 209 0.87 -7.89 5.49
C TYR A 209 1.59 -9.11 4.94
N HIS A 210 0.85 -10.00 4.33
CA HIS A 210 1.36 -11.20 3.68
C HIS A 210 0.93 -11.27 2.22
N HIS A 211 1.61 -12.08 1.42
CA HIS A 211 1.15 -12.43 0.08
C HIS A 211 0.02 -13.47 0.17
N PRO A 212 -1.22 -13.11 -0.18
CA PRO A 212 -2.33 -14.05 -0.15
C PRO A 212 -2.20 -15.05 -1.32
N LYS A 213 -2.24 -16.36 -1.03
CA LYS A 213 -2.12 -17.39 -2.06
C LYS A 213 -3.37 -17.44 -2.94
N GLY A 214 -3.18 -17.35 -4.26
CA GLY A 214 -4.28 -17.47 -5.23
C GLY A 214 -5.29 -16.32 -5.19
N VAL A 215 -4.92 -15.18 -4.61
CA VAL A 215 -5.76 -13.99 -4.55
C VAL A 215 -5.22 -12.94 -5.52
N GLU A 216 -6.06 -12.53 -6.44
CA GLU A 216 -5.83 -11.38 -7.31
C GLU A 216 -6.53 -10.15 -6.76
N VAL A 217 -6.02 -8.96 -7.08
CA VAL A 217 -6.71 -7.72 -6.76
C VAL A 217 -7.83 -7.54 -7.78
N VAL A 218 -9.03 -7.89 -7.38
CA VAL A 218 -10.25 -7.63 -8.13
C VAL A 218 -11.01 -6.47 -7.50
N ASP A 219 -11.69 -5.70 -8.34
CA ASP A 219 -12.47 -4.56 -7.87
C ASP A 219 -13.78 -5.02 -7.22
N ASP A 220 -13.91 -4.83 -5.91
CA ASP A 220 -15.19 -4.99 -5.19
C ASP A 220 -15.99 -3.69 -5.31
N VAL A 221 -16.92 -3.67 -6.26
CA VAL A 221 -17.68 -2.47 -6.63
C VAL A 221 -18.72 -2.17 -5.56
N CYS A 222 -18.46 -1.15 -4.75
CA CYS A 222 -19.30 -0.78 -3.61
C CYS A 222 -20.78 -0.54 -3.97
N PRO A 223 -21.16 0.22 -5.02
CA PRO A 223 -22.58 0.38 -5.40
C PRO A 223 -23.26 -0.94 -5.73
N ASP A 224 -22.56 -1.90 -6.35
CA ASP A 224 -23.12 -3.20 -6.69
C ASP A 224 -23.41 -4.03 -5.43
N ARG A 225 -22.57 -3.91 -4.40
CA ARG A 225 -22.82 -4.52 -3.09
C ARG A 225 -24.10 -3.97 -2.47
N ILE A 226 -24.22 -2.65 -2.41
CA ILE A 226 -25.42 -1.98 -1.87
C ILE A 226 -26.66 -2.39 -2.65
N ALA A 227 -26.60 -2.46 -3.97
CA ALA A 227 -27.71 -2.90 -4.82
C ALA A 227 -28.16 -4.34 -4.52
N ARG A 228 -27.24 -5.20 -4.05
CA ARG A 228 -27.54 -6.58 -3.59
C ARG A 228 -27.97 -6.66 -2.12
N GLY A 229 -28.09 -5.53 -1.42
CA GLY A 229 -28.41 -5.50 0.02
C GLY A 229 -27.23 -5.89 0.92
N GLU A 230 -26.01 -5.89 0.40
CA GLU A 230 -24.79 -6.19 1.13
C GLU A 230 -24.19 -4.90 1.74
N PRO A 231 -23.39 -5.01 2.82
CA PRO A 231 -22.64 -3.87 3.34
C PRO A 231 -21.68 -3.32 2.28
N ALA A 232 -21.50 -2.00 2.23
CA ALA A 232 -20.57 -1.32 1.32
C ALA A 232 -19.12 -1.84 1.44
N ILE A 233 -18.72 -2.24 2.65
CA ILE A 233 -17.43 -2.84 2.96
C ILE A 233 -17.67 -4.30 3.34
N ALA A 234 -16.96 -5.22 2.70
CA ALA A 234 -17.04 -6.64 3.04
C ALA A 234 -16.63 -6.86 4.52
N ARG A 235 -17.29 -7.80 5.19
CA ARG A 235 -16.80 -8.26 6.49
C ARG A 235 -15.77 -9.36 6.26
N PRO A 236 -14.64 -9.34 7.00
CA PRO A 236 -13.73 -10.47 6.97
C PRO A 236 -14.51 -11.74 7.32
N GLU A 237 -14.35 -12.79 6.52
CA GLU A 237 -14.88 -14.08 6.92
C GLU A 237 -14.23 -14.50 8.24
N ALA A 238 -15.04 -14.80 9.25
CA ALA A 238 -14.53 -15.39 10.47
C ALA A 238 -13.83 -16.70 10.06
N LYS A 239 -12.53 -16.82 10.34
CA LYS A 239 -11.81 -18.08 10.14
C LYS A 239 -12.57 -19.16 10.90
N ARG A 240 -13.19 -20.09 10.15
CA ARG A 240 -13.80 -21.29 10.70
C ARG A 240 -12.72 -22.24 11.20
#